data_1dc9e1ef87516eb7b485db9f48015de6
#
_entry.id   1dc9e1ef87516eb7b485db9f48015de6
#
_cell.length_a   1.000
_cell.length_b   1.000
_cell.length_c   1.000
_cell.angle_alpha   90.00
_cell.angle_beta   90.00
_cell.angle_gamma   90.00
#
_symmetry.space_group_name_H-M   'P 1'
#
loop_
_entity.id
_entity.type
_entity.pdbx_description
1 polymer ?
#
loop_
_entity_poly.entity_id
_entity_poly.type
_entity_poly.pdbx_seq_one_letter_code
_entity_poly.pdbx_strand_id
1 'polypeptide(L)'
;MAGYISIRNLSFSYKDDQKEQQALKNINLEIEKGSFVAVLGHNGSGKSTLAKLLSAILVPDEGEIVVGGLKVSDPELSEEDLLELHRRVGMVFQNPDNQLVATVVEEDVAFGPENLGIEPKEIRRRVDEALALMGISEYARHAPSKLSGGQKQRVAIAGLMAMLPECMIFDEATAMLDPSGRKEVMATVLKLNKELGITVLHITHNMEEAAMADRVVVIDDGQVLLDGTPEQVFSQVQTLQAVGLDVMQCTELLHELACCGLPFPEGVIDEEQCARLIYEYYMKTVKDKK
;
A
#
# COMPACT_ATOMS: atom_id res chain seq x y z
N MET A 1 -4.88 11.52 19.87
CA MET A 1 -6.19 11.30 19.16
C MET A 1 -6.14 9.87 18.65
N ALA A 2 -7.25 9.14 18.66
CA ALA A 2 -7.26 7.79 18.07
C ALA A 2 -7.01 7.92 16.55
N GLY A 3 -6.18 7.04 15.98
CA GLY A 3 -5.93 7.00 14.54
C GLY A 3 -7.19 6.71 13.73
N TYR A 4 -7.14 6.92 12.42
CA TYR A 4 -8.22 6.54 11.51
C TYR A 4 -8.38 5.01 11.45
N ILE A 5 -7.26 4.27 11.46
CA ILE A 5 -7.21 2.83 11.65
C ILE A 5 -6.50 2.57 12.98
N SER A 6 -7.13 1.82 13.88
CA SER A 6 -6.55 1.41 15.16
C SER A 6 -6.63 -0.11 15.28
N ILE A 7 -5.48 -0.74 15.49
CA ILE A 7 -5.31 -2.19 15.63
C ILE A 7 -4.68 -2.44 16.99
N ARG A 8 -5.31 -3.31 17.80
CA ARG A 8 -4.84 -3.64 19.14
C ARG A 8 -4.83 -5.14 19.38
N ASN A 9 -3.67 -5.68 19.74
CA ASN A 9 -3.44 -7.08 20.09
C ASN A 9 -4.00 -8.07 19.06
N LEU A 10 -3.93 -7.70 17.77
CA LEU A 10 -4.53 -8.46 16.68
C LEU A 10 -3.76 -9.74 16.42
N SER A 11 -4.46 -10.88 16.48
CA SER A 11 -3.94 -12.20 16.12
C SER A 11 -4.91 -12.91 15.19
N PHE A 12 -4.33 -13.64 14.22
CA PHE A 12 -5.11 -14.41 13.26
C PHE A 12 -4.36 -15.63 12.77
N SER A 13 -5.08 -16.78 12.69
CA SER A 13 -4.57 -18.05 12.18
C SER A 13 -5.47 -18.59 11.07
N TYR A 14 -4.86 -19.05 9.99
CA TYR A 14 -5.55 -19.90 9.03
C TYR A 14 -5.70 -21.30 9.60
N LYS A 15 -6.93 -21.81 9.63
CA LYS A 15 -7.25 -23.17 10.10
C LYS A 15 -7.66 -24.02 8.92
N ASP A 16 -6.86 -25.03 8.61
CA ASP A 16 -7.19 -26.07 7.65
C ASP A 16 -7.30 -27.39 8.42
N ASP A 17 -8.02 -28.38 7.89
CA ASP A 17 -8.33 -29.67 8.57
C ASP A 17 -7.11 -30.39 9.18
N GLN A 18 -5.88 -30.02 8.78
CA GLN A 18 -4.65 -30.68 9.20
C GLN A 18 -3.59 -29.75 9.82
N LYS A 19 -3.74 -28.42 9.71
CA LYS A 19 -2.74 -27.46 10.23
C LYS A 19 -3.39 -26.14 10.61
N GLU A 20 -2.94 -25.62 11.75
CA GLU A 20 -3.16 -24.24 12.14
C GLU A 20 -1.87 -23.45 11.82
N GLN A 21 -1.99 -22.40 11.01
CA GLN A 21 -0.87 -21.53 10.68
C GLN A 21 -1.19 -20.12 11.15
N GLN A 22 -0.51 -19.68 12.20
CA GLN A 22 -0.64 -18.33 12.71
C GLN A 22 0.00 -17.35 11.73
N ALA A 23 -0.83 -16.48 11.16
CA ALA A 23 -0.43 -15.48 10.16
C ALA A 23 -0.12 -14.12 10.77
N LEU A 24 -0.80 -13.74 11.86
CA LEU A 24 -0.54 -12.50 12.60
C LEU A 24 -0.49 -12.80 14.10
N LYS A 25 0.43 -12.13 14.82
CA LYS A 25 0.74 -12.36 16.21
C LYS A 25 0.83 -11.03 16.96
N ASN A 26 -0.21 -10.69 17.69
CA ASN A 26 -0.25 -9.51 18.57
C ASN A 26 0.15 -8.19 17.85
N ILE A 27 -0.41 -7.95 16.66
CA ILE A 27 -0.18 -6.71 15.92
C ILE A 27 -0.84 -5.55 16.66
N ASN A 28 -0.07 -4.48 16.85
CA ASN A 28 -0.53 -3.19 17.36
C ASN A 28 -0.09 -2.11 16.37
N LEU A 29 -1.05 -1.37 15.79
CA LEU A 29 -0.75 -0.36 14.78
C LEU A 29 -1.84 0.72 14.77
N GLU A 30 -1.42 1.97 14.71
CA GLU A 30 -2.31 3.13 14.53
C GLU A 30 -1.94 3.83 13.22
N ILE A 31 -2.93 4.14 12.37
CA ILE A 31 -2.75 4.83 11.11
C ILE A 31 -3.60 6.10 11.12
N GLU A 32 -3.00 7.23 10.85
CA GLU A 32 -3.68 8.52 10.83
C GLU A 32 -4.45 8.73 9.52
N LYS A 33 -5.55 9.52 9.58
CA LYS A 33 -6.32 9.86 8.38
C LYS A 33 -5.47 10.69 7.41
N GLY A 34 -5.52 10.33 6.13
CA GLY A 34 -4.78 11.03 5.08
C GLY A 34 -3.29 10.70 5.03
N SER A 35 -2.78 9.79 5.89
CA SER A 35 -1.38 9.34 5.79
C SER A 35 -1.19 8.33 4.66
N PHE A 36 0.02 8.30 4.12
CA PHE A 36 0.49 7.24 3.23
C PHE A 36 1.44 6.32 3.99
N VAL A 37 0.99 5.10 4.28
CA VAL A 37 1.76 4.07 5.00
C VAL A 37 2.12 2.93 4.06
N ALA A 38 3.40 2.63 3.93
CA ALA A 38 3.87 1.43 3.24
C ALA A 38 4.05 0.28 4.23
N VAL A 39 3.63 -0.93 3.84
CA VAL A 39 3.83 -2.16 4.60
C VAL A 39 4.75 -3.08 3.83
N LEU A 40 5.93 -3.31 4.37
CA LEU A 40 6.96 -4.20 3.84
C LEU A 40 7.01 -5.54 4.58
N GLY A 41 7.59 -6.53 3.95
CA GLY A 41 7.84 -7.86 4.54
C GLY A 41 8.01 -8.90 3.44
N HIS A 42 8.64 -10.04 3.76
CA HIS A 42 8.79 -11.14 2.83
C HIS A 42 7.44 -11.82 2.50
N ASN A 43 7.41 -12.69 1.48
CA ASN A 43 6.22 -13.46 1.14
C ASN A 43 5.81 -14.38 2.29
N GLY A 44 4.53 -14.31 2.71
CA GLY A 44 4.02 -15.07 3.84
C GLY A 44 4.18 -14.39 5.20
N SER A 45 4.72 -13.18 5.29
CA SER A 45 4.88 -12.46 6.58
C SER A 45 3.57 -11.96 7.21
N GLY A 46 2.41 -12.05 6.51
CA GLY A 46 1.10 -11.67 7.05
C GLY A 46 0.49 -10.39 6.45
N LYS A 47 1.17 -9.68 5.54
CA LYS A 47 0.71 -8.40 4.96
C LYS A 47 -0.68 -8.46 4.30
N SER A 48 -0.89 -9.40 3.38
CA SER A 48 -2.20 -9.58 2.72
C SER A 48 -3.28 -10.06 3.68
N THR A 49 -2.90 -10.77 4.74
CA THR A 49 -3.83 -11.14 5.82
C THR A 49 -4.28 -9.90 6.58
N LEU A 50 -3.35 -8.99 6.91
CA LEU A 50 -3.67 -7.71 7.53
C LEU A 50 -4.63 -6.89 6.65
N ALA A 51 -4.36 -6.78 5.34
CA ALA A 51 -5.23 -6.08 4.39
C ALA A 51 -6.66 -6.64 4.39
N LYS A 52 -6.80 -7.97 4.35
CA LYS A 52 -8.11 -8.65 4.37
C LYS A 52 -8.88 -8.46 5.68
N LEU A 53 -8.18 -8.40 6.81
CA LEU A 53 -8.78 -8.13 8.11
C LEU A 53 -9.27 -6.68 8.21
N LEU A 54 -8.49 -5.71 7.70
CA LEU A 54 -8.88 -4.30 7.64
C LEU A 54 -10.10 -4.04 6.74
N SER A 55 -10.29 -4.88 5.72
CA SER A 55 -11.42 -4.82 4.79
C SER A 55 -12.59 -5.72 5.23
N ALA A 56 -12.55 -6.32 6.44
CA ALA A 56 -13.54 -7.29 6.96
C ALA A 56 -13.80 -8.48 6.01
N ILE A 57 -12.85 -8.83 5.15
CA ILE A 57 -12.88 -10.07 4.36
C ILE A 57 -12.58 -11.27 5.26
N LEU A 58 -11.80 -11.04 6.31
CA LEU A 58 -11.50 -12.01 7.37
C LEU A 58 -11.90 -11.41 8.72
N VAL A 59 -12.25 -12.28 9.67
CA VAL A 59 -12.53 -11.91 11.07
C VAL A 59 -11.34 -12.39 11.91
N PRO A 60 -10.78 -11.53 12.80
CA PRO A 60 -9.64 -11.92 13.63
C PRO A 60 -10.02 -12.99 14.67
N ASP A 61 -9.03 -13.81 15.08
CA ASP A 61 -9.22 -14.73 16.21
C ASP A 61 -9.21 -13.95 17.55
N GLU A 62 -8.32 -12.94 17.65
CA GLU A 62 -8.16 -12.11 18.87
C GLU A 62 -7.83 -10.68 18.48
N GLY A 63 -8.12 -9.76 19.41
CA GLY A 63 -7.80 -8.35 19.30
C GLY A 63 -8.93 -7.51 18.73
N GLU A 64 -8.62 -6.24 18.47
CA GLU A 64 -9.60 -5.25 18.02
C GLU A 64 -9.06 -4.48 16.81
N ILE A 65 -9.95 -4.28 15.83
CA ILE A 65 -9.70 -3.43 14.66
C ILE A 65 -10.84 -2.40 14.63
N VAL A 66 -10.46 -1.13 14.57
CA VAL A 66 -11.38 0.00 14.36
C VAL A 66 -10.94 0.76 13.12
N VAL A 67 -11.84 0.99 12.18
CA VAL A 67 -11.59 1.75 10.94
C VAL A 67 -12.63 2.85 10.81
N GLY A 68 -12.19 4.11 10.80
CA GLY A 68 -13.08 5.26 10.70
C GLY A 68 -14.16 5.30 11.79
N GLY A 69 -13.87 4.75 12.97
CA GLY A 69 -14.81 4.64 14.11
C GLY A 69 -15.70 3.38 14.09
N LEU A 70 -15.66 2.56 13.03
CA LEU A 70 -16.34 1.27 12.95
C LEU A 70 -15.47 0.16 13.53
N LYS A 71 -16.01 -0.66 14.43
CA LYS A 71 -15.33 -1.83 14.98
C LYS A 71 -15.50 -3.02 14.02
N VAL A 72 -14.54 -3.20 13.12
CA VAL A 72 -14.57 -4.22 12.04
C VAL A 72 -14.17 -5.62 12.51
N SER A 73 -13.63 -5.74 13.72
CA SER A 73 -13.29 -7.04 14.35
C SER A 73 -14.47 -7.74 15.00
N ASP A 74 -15.66 -7.14 14.96
CA ASP A 74 -16.86 -7.76 15.52
C ASP A 74 -17.37 -8.88 14.61
N PRO A 75 -17.45 -10.14 15.04
CA PRO A 75 -18.00 -11.22 14.24
C PRO A 75 -19.50 -11.08 13.94
N GLU A 76 -20.21 -10.24 14.71
CA GLU A 76 -21.62 -9.91 14.52
C GLU A 76 -21.81 -8.55 13.82
N LEU A 77 -20.82 -8.09 13.06
CA LEU A 77 -20.88 -6.85 12.29
C LEU A 77 -22.15 -6.83 11.42
N SER A 78 -22.98 -5.80 11.56
CA SER A 78 -24.21 -5.69 10.79
C SER A 78 -23.96 -5.53 9.30
N GLU A 79 -24.92 -5.94 8.45
CA GLU A 79 -24.80 -5.72 7.00
C GLU A 79 -24.69 -4.21 6.67
N GLU A 80 -25.33 -3.34 7.44
CA GLU A 80 -25.21 -1.88 7.27
C GLU A 80 -23.80 -1.38 7.59
N ASP A 81 -23.20 -1.85 8.68
CA ASP A 81 -21.82 -1.47 9.06
C ASP A 81 -20.81 -2.02 8.07
N LEU A 82 -21.01 -3.24 7.55
CA LEU A 82 -20.17 -3.84 6.52
C LEU A 82 -20.26 -3.04 5.21
N LEU A 83 -21.46 -2.64 4.81
CA LEU A 83 -21.66 -1.80 3.63
C LEU A 83 -21.00 -0.43 3.80
N GLU A 84 -21.13 0.18 4.99
CA GLU A 84 -20.49 1.45 5.32
C GLU A 84 -18.96 1.32 5.35
N LEU A 85 -18.43 0.21 5.85
CA LEU A 85 -17.00 -0.08 5.78
C LEU A 85 -16.52 -0.15 4.33
N HIS A 86 -17.19 -0.95 3.48
CA HIS A 86 -16.81 -1.10 2.07
C HIS A 86 -16.99 0.19 1.25
N ARG A 87 -17.85 1.09 1.70
CA ARG A 87 -17.93 2.44 1.15
C ARG A 87 -16.69 3.27 1.47
N ARG A 88 -16.16 3.15 2.71
CA ARG A 88 -15.02 3.95 3.20
C ARG A 88 -13.67 3.35 2.84
N VAL A 89 -13.58 2.04 2.76
CA VAL A 89 -12.33 1.31 2.55
C VAL A 89 -12.39 0.52 1.26
N GLY A 90 -11.60 0.93 0.28
CA GLY A 90 -11.41 0.19 -0.97
C GLY A 90 -10.14 -0.66 -0.92
N MET A 91 -10.18 -1.87 -1.47
CA MET A 91 -9.02 -2.75 -1.59
C MET A 91 -8.71 -3.04 -3.05
N VAL A 92 -7.47 -2.81 -3.46
CA VAL A 92 -6.93 -3.13 -4.79
C VAL A 92 -6.08 -4.39 -4.66
N PHE A 93 -6.43 -5.43 -5.40
CA PHE A 93 -5.73 -6.71 -5.35
C PHE A 93 -4.52 -6.74 -6.30
N GLN A 94 -3.60 -7.66 -6.03
CA GLN A 94 -2.39 -7.90 -6.81
C GLN A 94 -2.70 -8.16 -8.29
N ASN A 95 -3.70 -9.00 -8.56
CA ASN A 95 -4.12 -9.34 -9.92
C ASN A 95 -5.43 -8.64 -10.26
N PRO A 96 -5.44 -7.63 -11.17
CA PRO A 96 -6.65 -6.92 -11.57
C PRO A 96 -7.69 -7.82 -12.25
N ASP A 97 -7.29 -8.93 -12.89
CA ASP A 97 -8.24 -9.86 -13.53
C ASP A 97 -9.16 -10.56 -12.51
N ASN A 98 -8.75 -10.63 -11.24
CA ASN A 98 -9.59 -11.15 -10.16
C ASN A 98 -10.59 -10.11 -9.62
N GLN A 99 -10.43 -8.84 -9.98
CA GLN A 99 -11.25 -7.73 -9.49
C GLN A 99 -12.25 -7.26 -10.53
N LEU A 100 -11.87 -7.27 -11.81
CA LEU A 100 -12.72 -6.82 -12.91
C LEU A 100 -13.79 -7.87 -13.25
N VAL A 101 -15.06 -7.47 -13.18
CA VAL A 101 -16.21 -8.38 -13.34
C VAL A 101 -17.06 -8.08 -14.57
N ALA A 102 -17.05 -6.84 -15.07
CA ALA A 102 -17.85 -6.42 -16.20
C ALA A 102 -17.14 -6.67 -17.55
N THR A 103 -17.94 -6.70 -18.63
CA THR A 103 -17.43 -6.86 -20.00
C THR A 103 -17.02 -5.54 -20.66
N VAL A 104 -17.38 -4.41 -20.05
CA VAL A 104 -17.09 -3.05 -20.49
C VAL A 104 -16.51 -2.25 -19.32
N VAL A 105 -15.47 -1.47 -19.57
CA VAL A 105 -14.75 -0.69 -18.55
C VAL A 105 -15.66 0.25 -17.76
N GLU A 106 -16.52 1.04 -18.43
CA GLU A 106 -17.41 1.97 -17.74
C GLU A 106 -18.45 1.28 -16.86
N GLU A 107 -18.89 0.06 -17.24
CA GLU A 107 -19.79 -0.77 -16.44
C GLU A 107 -19.06 -1.33 -15.21
N ASP A 108 -17.80 -1.71 -15.36
CA ASP A 108 -16.99 -2.19 -14.24
C ASP A 108 -16.75 -1.09 -13.20
N VAL A 109 -16.46 0.13 -13.65
CA VAL A 109 -16.30 1.30 -12.77
C VAL A 109 -17.63 1.70 -12.10
N ALA A 110 -18.77 1.48 -12.77
CA ALA A 110 -20.09 1.75 -12.22
C ALA A 110 -20.54 0.71 -11.18
N PHE A 111 -20.01 -0.49 -11.21
CA PHE A 111 -20.46 -1.63 -10.41
C PHE A 111 -20.51 -1.35 -8.89
N GLY A 112 -19.47 -0.75 -8.33
CA GLY A 112 -19.44 -0.37 -6.92
C GLY A 112 -20.54 0.64 -6.55
N PRO A 113 -20.60 1.81 -7.22
CA PRO A 113 -21.65 2.79 -7.01
C PRO A 113 -23.09 2.24 -7.19
N GLU A 114 -23.32 1.34 -8.15
CA GLU A 114 -24.61 0.69 -8.36
C GLU A 114 -25.01 -0.17 -7.14
N ASN A 115 -24.09 -0.96 -6.61
CA ASN A 115 -24.31 -1.77 -5.43
C ASN A 115 -24.58 -0.92 -4.16
N LEU A 116 -24.07 0.30 -4.13
CA LEU A 116 -24.36 1.28 -3.08
C LEU A 116 -25.71 1.99 -3.26
N GLY A 117 -26.47 1.68 -4.32
CA GLY A 117 -27.78 2.28 -4.59
C GLY A 117 -27.72 3.77 -4.94
N ILE A 118 -26.61 4.24 -5.53
CA ILE A 118 -26.43 5.64 -5.92
C ILE A 118 -27.32 5.93 -7.14
N GLU A 119 -27.84 7.17 -7.21
CA GLU A 119 -28.70 7.59 -8.33
C GLU A 119 -27.95 7.52 -9.69
N PRO A 120 -28.56 7.03 -10.78
CA PRO A 120 -27.89 6.83 -12.08
C PRO A 120 -27.15 8.04 -12.64
N LYS A 121 -27.69 9.25 -12.46
CA LYS A 121 -27.03 10.48 -12.89
C LYS A 121 -25.72 10.75 -12.15
N GLU A 122 -25.73 10.49 -10.85
CA GLU A 122 -24.55 10.63 -10.00
C GLU A 122 -23.52 9.53 -10.31
N ILE A 123 -23.97 8.28 -10.57
CA ILE A 123 -23.09 7.21 -11.02
C ILE A 123 -22.36 7.62 -12.30
N ARG A 124 -23.08 8.13 -13.31
CA ARG A 124 -22.46 8.58 -14.56
C ARG A 124 -21.40 9.65 -14.33
N ARG A 125 -21.69 10.65 -13.49
CA ARG A 125 -20.75 11.70 -13.14
C ARG A 125 -19.48 11.12 -12.48
N ARG A 126 -19.65 10.24 -11.49
CA ARG A 126 -18.53 9.62 -10.75
C ARG A 126 -17.68 8.72 -11.65
N VAL A 127 -18.30 7.95 -12.54
CA VAL A 127 -17.58 7.11 -13.51
C VAL A 127 -16.72 7.98 -14.44
N ASP A 128 -17.30 9.04 -15.01
CA ASP A 128 -16.56 9.93 -15.91
C ASP A 128 -15.40 10.62 -15.19
N GLU A 129 -15.60 11.09 -13.96
CA GLU A 129 -14.56 11.72 -13.13
C GLU A 129 -13.46 10.71 -12.75
N ALA A 130 -13.83 9.49 -12.36
CA ALA A 130 -12.87 8.46 -12.00
C ALA A 130 -12.01 8.03 -13.20
N LEU A 131 -12.63 7.80 -14.37
CA LEU A 131 -11.91 7.47 -15.60
C LEU A 131 -10.97 8.59 -16.05
N ALA A 132 -11.40 9.85 -15.92
CA ALA A 132 -10.57 11.02 -16.24
C ALA A 132 -9.39 11.15 -15.26
N LEU A 133 -9.63 10.95 -13.96
CA LEU A 133 -8.59 10.99 -12.92
C LEU A 133 -7.50 9.94 -13.18
N MET A 134 -7.91 8.74 -13.62
CA MET A 134 -7.00 7.63 -13.95
C MET A 134 -6.37 7.75 -15.34
N GLY A 135 -6.77 8.74 -16.16
CA GLY A 135 -6.26 8.92 -17.52
C GLY A 135 -6.62 7.77 -18.47
N ILE A 136 -7.80 7.18 -18.31
CA ILE A 136 -8.28 6.03 -19.09
C ILE A 136 -9.67 6.24 -19.72
N SER A 137 -10.13 7.48 -19.84
CA SER A 137 -11.44 7.81 -20.42
C SER A 137 -11.63 7.27 -21.84
N GLU A 138 -10.57 7.20 -22.65
CA GLU A 138 -10.59 6.65 -24.00
C GLU A 138 -10.96 5.16 -24.05
N TYR A 139 -10.71 4.43 -22.95
CA TYR A 139 -11.00 3.00 -22.81
C TYR A 139 -12.38 2.71 -22.23
N ALA A 140 -13.22 3.72 -21.92
CA ALA A 140 -14.51 3.57 -21.25
C ALA A 140 -15.39 2.47 -21.89
N ARG A 141 -15.42 2.39 -23.23
CA ARG A 141 -16.21 1.42 -23.98
C ARG A 141 -15.45 0.18 -24.43
N HIS A 142 -14.22 0.00 -23.95
CA HIS A 142 -13.44 -1.18 -24.29
C HIS A 142 -13.74 -2.35 -23.35
N ALA A 143 -13.49 -3.56 -23.84
CA ALA A 143 -13.51 -4.72 -22.96
C ALA A 143 -12.22 -4.77 -22.12
N PRO A 144 -12.30 -5.00 -20.80
CA PRO A 144 -11.14 -5.11 -19.94
C PRO A 144 -10.08 -6.12 -20.42
N SER A 145 -10.52 -7.21 -21.08
CA SER A 145 -9.64 -8.24 -21.66
C SER A 145 -8.70 -7.74 -22.76
N LYS A 146 -8.97 -6.55 -23.35
CA LYS A 146 -8.13 -5.93 -24.37
C LYS A 146 -7.13 -4.93 -23.83
N LEU A 147 -7.13 -4.70 -22.52
CA LEU A 147 -6.28 -3.73 -21.84
C LEU A 147 -4.96 -4.37 -21.39
N SER A 148 -3.90 -3.55 -21.31
CA SER A 148 -2.65 -3.94 -20.64
C SER A 148 -2.86 -4.11 -19.12
N GLY A 149 -1.94 -4.80 -18.43
CA GLY A 149 -2.03 -4.98 -16.98
C GLY A 149 -2.12 -3.64 -16.23
N GLY A 150 -1.32 -2.64 -16.60
CA GLY A 150 -1.38 -1.30 -16.00
C GLY A 150 -2.69 -0.57 -16.27
N GLN A 151 -3.28 -0.73 -17.47
CA GLN A 151 -4.60 -0.18 -17.76
C GLN A 151 -5.69 -0.85 -16.95
N LYS A 152 -5.67 -2.19 -16.83
CA LYS A 152 -6.61 -2.95 -15.98
C LYS A 152 -6.51 -2.51 -14.52
N GLN A 153 -5.29 -2.31 -14.01
CA GLN A 153 -5.08 -1.84 -12.66
C GLN A 153 -5.68 -0.45 -12.44
N ARG A 154 -5.51 0.46 -13.39
CA ARG A 154 -6.15 1.78 -13.34
C ARG A 154 -7.67 1.72 -13.42
N VAL A 155 -8.25 0.76 -14.15
CA VAL A 155 -9.71 0.50 -14.14
C VAL A 155 -10.16 0.06 -12.75
N ALA A 156 -9.45 -0.89 -12.13
CA ALA A 156 -9.75 -1.36 -10.78
C ALA A 156 -9.69 -0.21 -9.74
N ILE A 157 -8.69 0.66 -9.84
CA ILE A 157 -8.58 1.87 -8.98
C ILE A 157 -9.73 2.83 -9.28
N ALA A 158 -10.10 3.05 -10.56
CA ALA A 158 -11.21 3.92 -10.94
C ALA A 158 -12.54 3.43 -10.36
N GLY A 159 -12.79 2.12 -10.36
CA GLY A 159 -13.99 1.51 -9.76
C GLY A 159 -14.10 1.81 -8.26
N LEU A 160 -13.00 1.74 -7.53
CA LEU A 160 -12.97 2.11 -6.11
C LEU A 160 -13.14 3.63 -5.93
N MET A 161 -12.49 4.45 -6.77
CA MET A 161 -12.60 5.90 -6.69
C MET A 161 -14.02 6.40 -6.96
N ALA A 162 -14.79 5.74 -7.81
CA ALA A 162 -16.19 6.07 -8.05
C ALA A 162 -17.08 5.88 -6.80
N MET A 163 -16.62 5.11 -5.82
CA MET A 163 -17.27 4.94 -4.52
C MET A 163 -16.93 6.08 -3.54
N LEU A 164 -15.92 6.92 -3.83
CA LEU A 164 -15.41 8.01 -2.98
C LEU A 164 -14.88 7.49 -1.62
N PRO A 165 -13.90 6.60 -1.60
CA PRO A 165 -13.39 6.01 -0.37
C PRO A 165 -12.57 7.02 0.45
N GLU A 166 -12.52 6.82 1.77
CA GLU A 166 -11.65 7.57 2.69
C GLU A 166 -10.27 6.90 2.83
N CYS A 167 -10.20 5.60 2.56
CA CYS A 167 -8.98 4.79 2.64
C CYS A 167 -8.90 3.83 1.47
N MET A 168 -7.70 3.65 0.94
CA MET A 168 -7.41 2.65 -0.08
C MET A 168 -6.25 1.75 0.36
N ILE A 169 -6.46 0.45 0.29
CA ILE A 169 -5.48 -0.58 0.58
C ILE A 169 -5.02 -1.18 -0.76
N PHE A 170 -3.73 -1.09 -1.05
CA PHE A 170 -3.11 -1.67 -2.24
C PHE A 170 -2.32 -2.91 -1.81
N ASP A 171 -2.81 -4.10 -2.17
CA ASP A 171 -2.13 -5.37 -1.85
C ASP A 171 -1.30 -5.82 -3.05
N GLU A 172 -0.03 -5.43 -3.05
CA GLU A 172 0.94 -5.68 -4.14
C GLU A 172 0.42 -5.29 -5.53
N ALA A 173 -0.37 -4.25 -5.60
CA ALA A 173 -1.10 -3.83 -6.81
C ALA A 173 -0.20 -3.46 -8.01
N THR A 174 1.09 -3.28 -7.79
CA THR A 174 2.10 -2.94 -8.82
C THR A 174 2.99 -4.11 -9.22
N ALA A 175 2.90 -5.25 -8.51
CA ALA A 175 3.84 -6.36 -8.67
C ALA A 175 3.84 -6.99 -10.09
N MET A 176 2.67 -6.97 -10.76
CA MET A 176 2.51 -7.54 -12.11
C MET A 176 2.72 -6.53 -13.25
N LEU A 177 3.14 -5.30 -12.93
CA LEU A 177 3.29 -4.23 -13.90
C LEU A 177 4.73 -4.10 -14.38
N ASP A 178 4.88 -3.69 -15.63
CA ASP A 178 6.16 -3.23 -16.15
C ASP A 178 6.60 -1.91 -15.46
N PRO A 179 7.87 -1.51 -15.55
CA PRO A 179 8.37 -0.32 -14.86
C PRO A 179 7.61 0.97 -15.18
N SER A 180 7.12 1.12 -16.43
CA SER A 180 6.33 2.29 -16.82
C SER A 180 4.96 2.29 -16.17
N GLY A 181 4.23 1.17 -16.25
CA GLY A 181 2.92 1.01 -15.63
C GLY A 181 2.98 1.17 -14.11
N ARG A 182 4.04 0.68 -13.47
CA ARG A 182 4.29 0.87 -12.05
C ARG A 182 4.41 2.35 -11.67
N LYS A 183 5.24 3.11 -12.40
CA LYS A 183 5.41 4.56 -12.18
C LYS A 183 4.08 5.31 -12.36
N GLU A 184 3.29 4.96 -13.36
CA GLU A 184 1.99 5.59 -13.61
C GLU A 184 0.98 5.31 -12.47
N VAL A 185 0.92 4.06 -11.99
CA VAL A 185 0.05 3.69 -10.86
C VAL A 185 0.51 4.40 -9.58
N MET A 186 1.82 4.39 -9.29
CA MET A 186 2.35 5.08 -8.10
C MET A 186 2.13 6.59 -8.14
N ALA A 187 2.30 7.23 -9.30
CA ALA A 187 1.95 8.65 -9.47
C ALA A 187 0.47 8.90 -9.17
N THR A 188 -0.40 7.99 -9.57
CA THR A 188 -1.84 8.04 -9.25
C THR A 188 -2.08 7.88 -7.76
N VAL A 189 -1.48 6.90 -7.11
CA VAL A 189 -1.58 6.67 -5.64
C VAL A 189 -1.14 7.92 -4.87
N LEU A 190 0.00 8.51 -5.24
CA LEU A 190 0.48 9.75 -4.63
C LEU A 190 -0.50 10.91 -4.81
N LYS A 191 -1.10 11.04 -6.00
CA LYS A 191 -2.12 12.07 -6.27
C LYS A 191 -3.36 11.87 -5.40
N LEU A 192 -3.86 10.63 -5.28
CA LEU A 192 -4.99 10.30 -4.41
C LEU A 192 -4.72 10.68 -2.95
N ASN A 193 -3.53 10.41 -2.46
CA ASN A 193 -3.15 10.75 -1.10
C ASN A 193 -2.94 12.27 -0.91
N LYS A 194 -2.05 12.89 -1.70
CA LYS A 194 -1.61 14.28 -1.45
C LYS A 194 -2.64 15.33 -1.90
N GLU A 195 -3.39 15.08 -2.98
CA GLU A 195 -4.37 16.05 -3.49
C GLU A 195 -5.78 15.80 -2.95
N LEU A 196 -6.19 14.54 -2.76
CA LEU A 196 -7.53 14.20 -2.30
C LEU A 196 -7.60 13.81 -0.81
N GLY A 197 -6.46 13.71 -0.12
CA GLY A 197 -6.39 13.38 1.31
C GLY A 197 -6.85 11.97 1.66
N ILE A 198 -6.82 11.05 0.69
CA ILE A 198 -7.18 9.64 0.91
C ILE A 198 -6.09 8.97 1.73
N THR A 199 -6.48 8.25 2.76
CA THR A 199 -5.55 7.39 3.53
C THR A 199 -5.10 6.23 2.64
N VAL A 200 -3.80 5.99 2.56
CA VAL A 200 -3.24 4.91 1.73
C VAL A 200 -2.47 3.93 2.59
N LEU A 201 -2.84 2.65 2.47
CA LEU A 201 -2.04 1.54 2.96
C LEU A 201 -1.50 0.77 1.76
N HIS A 202 -0.20 0.87 1.50
CA HIS A 202 0.44 0.28 0.33
C HIS A 202 1.32 -0.89 0.72
N ILE A 203 0.84 -2.10 0.49
CA ILE A 203 1.61 -3.33 0.68
C ILE A 203 2.45 -3.56 -0.56
N THR A 204 3.75 -3.62 -0.38
CA THR A 204 4.71 -3.82 -1.47
C THR A 204 5.96 -4.56 -0.98
N HIS A 205 6.70 -5.13 -1.90
CA HIS A 205 8.07 -5.61 -1.68
C HIS A 205 9.10 -4.72 -2.38
N ASN A 206 8.66 -3.62 -2.99
CA ASN A 206 9.53 -2.67 -3.70
C ASN A 206 9.92 -1.51 -2.77
N MET A 207 11.23 -1.37 -2.53
CA MET A 207 11.76 -0.35 -1.62
C MET A 207 11.58 1.07 -2.15
N GLU A 208 11.64 1.28 -3.48
CA GLU A 208 11.40 2.59 -4.10
C GLU A 208 9.96 3.08 -3.87
N GLU A 209 8.98 2.16 -3.94
CA GLU A 209 7.59 2.48 -3.64
C GLU A 209 7.39 2.82 -2.16
N ALA A 210 8.00 2.03 -1.27
CA ALA A 210 7.93 2.26 0.17
C ALA A 210 8.61 3.57 0.59
N ALA A 211 9.68 3.97 -0.10
CA ALA A 211 10.37 5.24 0.14
C ALA A 211 9.52 6.47 -0.18
N MET A 212 8.43 6.32 -0.97
CA MET A 212 7.50 7.40 -1.28
C MET A 212 6.47 7.66 -0.18
N ALA A 213 6.37 6.75 0.80
CA ALA A 213 5.39 6.83 1.89
C ALA A 213 5.82 7.82 2.99
N ASP A 214 4.85 8.28 3.79
CA ASP A 214 5.13 9.10 4.97
C ASP A 214 5.69 8.23 6.12
N ARG A 215 5.36 6.92 6.12
CA ARG A 215 5.72 5.95 7.16
C ARG A 215 5.85 4.56 6.55
N VAL A 216 6.81 3.80 7.04
CA VAL A 216 7.06 2.41 6.65
C VAL A 216 6.90 1.50 7.87
N VAL A 217 6.11 0.44 7.71
CA VAL A 217 5.93 -0.62 8.70
C VAL A 217 6.47 -1.91 8.10
N VAL A 218 7.38 -2.57 8.79
CA VAL A 218 7.92 -3.87 8.38
C VAL A 218 7.27 -4.96 9.20
N ILE A 219 6.65 -5.92 8.51
CA ILE A 219 6.06 -7.11 9.13
C ILE A 219 6.93 -8.32 8.81
N ASP A 220 7.37 -9.00 9.84
CA ASP A 220 8.11 -10.24 9.77
C ASP A 220 7.46 -11.29 10.66
N ASP A 221 7.28 -12.50 10.14
CA ASP A 221 6.71 -13.66 10.84
C ASP A 221 5.43 -13.34 11.65
N GLY A 222 4.57 -12.48 11.08
CA GLY A 222 3.29 -12.05 11.66
C GLY A 222 3.39 -10.98 12.74
N GLN A 223 4.53 -10.34 12.93
CA GLN A 223 4.75 -9.28 13.92
C GLN A 223 5.27 -8.01 13.28
N VAL A 224 5.03 -6.85 13.90
CA VAL A 224 5.66 -5.59 13.50
C VAL A 224 7.10 -5.62 13.99
N LEU A 225 8.04 -5.63 13.04
CA LEU A 225 9.48 -5.63 13.31
C LEU A 225 10.04 -4.21 13.40
N LEU A 226 9.70 -3.37 12.43
CA LEU A 226 10.13 -1.96 12.36
C LEU A 226 8.94 -1.06 12.02
N ASP A 227 8.98 0.18 12.52
CA ASP A 227 7.95 1.18 12.30
C ASP A 227 8.56 2.58 12.43
N GLY A 228 8.54 3.37 11.37
CA GLY A 228 9.15 4.70 11.35
C GLY A 228 9.05 5.39 10.00
N THR A 229 9.78 6.51 9.83
CA THR A 229 9.93 7.13 8.51
C THR A 229 10.74 6.23 7.58
N PRO A 230 10.65 6.40 6.25
CA PRO A 230 11.48 5.65 5.31
C PRO A 230 12.97 5.69 5.68
N GLU A 231 13.51 6.86 6.03
CA GLU A 231 14.92 7.03 6.40
C GLU A 231 15.27 6.22 7.66
N GLN A 232 14.40 6.22 8.67
CA GLN A 232 14.60 5.48 9.92
C GLN A 232 14.58 3.97 9.70
N VAL A 233 13.65 3.49 8.88
CA VAL A 233 13.51 2.05 8.58
C VAL A 233 14.67 1.57 7.70
N PHE A 234 14.97 2.29 6.61
CA PHE A 234 16.04 1.89 5.69
C PHE A 234 17.44 2.07 6.26
N SER A 235 17.63 2.89 7.33
CA SER A 235 18.90 2.91 8.07
C SER A 235 19.22 1.59 8.77
N GLN A 236 18.22 0.73 9.01
CA GLN A 236 18.37 -0.58 9.66
C GLN A 236 18.79 -1.68 8.66
N VAL A 237 19.81 -1.42 7.83
CA VAL A 237 20.24 -2.28 6.71
C VAL A 237 20.38 -3.74 7.13
N GLN A 238 21.14 -4.01 8.22
CA GLN A 238 21.39 -5.36 8.70
C GLN A 238 20.11 -6.09 9.15
N THR A 239 19.19 -5.36 9.81
CA THR A 239 17.91 -5.92 10.27
C THR A 239 17.04 -6.29 9.08
N LEU A 240 16.94 -5.43 8.06
CA LEU A 240 16.17 -5.70 6.85
C LEU A 240 16.73 -6.89 6.07
N GLN A 241 18.04 -6.94 5.87
CA GLN A 241 18.73 -8.06 5.21
C GLN A 241 18.55 -9.39 5.96
N ALA A 242 18.56 -9.36 7.30
CA ALA A 242 18.37 -10.56 8.12
C ALA A 242 16.98 -11.20 7.93
N VAL A 243 15.96 -10.41 7.59
CA VAL A 243 14.60 -10.90 7.29
C VAL A 243 14.32 -11.04 5.78
N GLY A 244 15.39 -11.02 4.96
CA GLY A 244 15.31 -11.25 3.51
C GLY A 244 14.68 -10.10 2.72
N LEU A 245 14.73 -8.90 3.26
CA LEU A 245 14.34 -7.67 2.55
C LEU A 245 15.57 -6.98 1.98
N ASP A 246 15.44 -6.50 0.76
CA ASP A 246 16.44 -5.62 0.15
C ASP A 246 16.39 -4.23 0.78
N VAL A 247 17.43 -3.44 0.53
CA VAL A 247 17.47 -2.01 0.82
C VAL A 247 17.72 -1.24 -0.46
N MET A 248 17.50 0.07 -0.44
CA MET A 248 17.79 0.92 -1.59
C MET A 248 19.29 0.91 -1.90
N GLN A 249 19.67 0.84 -3.17
CA GLN A 249 21.08 0.75 -3.59
C GLN A 249 21.95 1.90 -3.04
N CYS A 250 21.40 3.12 -3.00
CA CYS A 250 22.10 4.28 -2.42
C CYS A 250 22.33 4.12 -0.91
N THR A 251 21.37 3.56 -0.18
CA THR A 251 21.48 3.31 1.27
C THR A 251 22.52 2.22 1.54
N GLU A 252 22.45 1.11 0.80
CA GLU A 252 23.41 0.01 0.91
C GLU A 252 24.85 0.47 0.62
N LEU A 253 25.05 1.23 -0.46
CA LEU A 253 26.36 1.77 -0.83
C LEU A 253 26.94 2.63 0.29
N LEU A 254 26.17 3.56 0.85
CA LEU A 254 26.65 4.41 1.93
C LEU A 254 26.92 3.64 3.22
N HIS A 255 26.10 2.62 3.51
CA HIS A 255 26.31 1.72 4.64
C HIS A 255 27.63 0.94 4.49
N GLU A 256 27.90 0.36 3.33
CA GLU A 256 29.16 -0.35 3.05
C GLU A 256 30.38 0.57 3.16
N LEU A 257 30.28 1.78 2.63
CA LEU A 257 31.33 2.78 2.77
C LEU A 257 31.55 3.18 4.24
N ALA A 258 30.49 3.30 5.02
CA ALA A 258 30.58 3.57 6.47
C ALA A 258 31.22 2.40 7.22
N CYS A 259 30.91 1.16 6.88
CA CYS A 259 31.55 -0.05 7.41
C CYS A 259 33.07 -0.09 7.10
N CYS A 260 33.48 0.50 5.98
CA CYS A 260 34.91 0.71 5.65
C CYS A 260 35.59 1.87 6.42
N GLY A 261 34.89 2.52 7.35
CA GLY A 261 35.40 3.62 8.16
C GLY A 261 35.30 5.00 7.52
N LEU A 262 34.52 5.15 6.44
CA LEU A 262 34.26 6.43 5.80
C LEU A 262 33.08 7.15 6.48
N PRO A 263 33.11 8.50 6.63
CA PRO A 263 32.12 9.25 7.42
C PRO A 263 30.85 9.56 6.62
N PHE A 264 30.13 8.53 6.18
CA PHE A 264 28.84 8.69 5.52
C PHE A 264 27.68 8.48 6.50
N PRO A 265 26.57 9.25 6.36
CA PRO A 265 25.36 9.07 7.17
C PRO A 265 24.60 7.82 6.73
N GLU A 266 23.88 7.23 7.68
CA GLU A 266 22.94 6.16 7.44
C GLU A 266 21.55 6.71 7.01
N GLY A 267 20.70 5.86 6.41
CA GLY A 267 19.31 6.20 6.10
C GLY A 267 19.12 7.17 4.93
N VAL A 268 20.14 7.35 4.08
CA VAL A 268 19.98 8.12 2.84
C VAL A 268 19.25 7.28 1.81
N ILE A 269 18.07 7.74 1.39
CA ILE A 269 17.17 7.06 0.45
C ILE A 269 17.10 7.75 -0.92
N ASP A 270 17.69 8.92 -1.03
CA ASP A 270 17.71 9.74 -2.26
C ASP A 270 19.02 9.57 -3.02
N GLU A 271 18.96 9.16 -4.29
CA GLU A 271 20.15 8.89 -5.11
C GLU A 271 20.98 10.16 -5.39
N GLU A 272 20.32 11.31 -5.57
CA GLU A 272 21.03 12.57 -5.82
C GLU A 272 21.75 13.03 -4.56
N GLN A 273 21.13 12.85 -3.39
CA GLN A 273 21.76 13.13 -2.10
C GLN A 273 22.97 12.20 -1.89
N CYS A 274 22.85 10.92 -2.16
CA CYS A 274 23.92 9.93 -2.11
C CYS A 274 25.11 10.36 -3.00
N ALA A 275 24.84 10.65 -4.27
CA ALA A 275 25.85 11.08 -5.21
C ALA A 275 26.56 12.37 -4.76
N ARG A 276 25.82 13.33 -4.20
CA ARG A 276 26.36 14.58 -3.67
C ARG A 276 27.30 14.34 -2.50
N LEU A 277 26.90 13.51 -1.54
CA LEU A 277 27.71 13.17 -0.37
C LEU A 277 29.04 12.51 -0.77
N ILE A 278 29.01 11.56 -1.70
CA ILE A 278 30.22 10.90 -2.21
C ILE A 278 31.12 11.90 -2.95
N TYR A 279 30.55 12.76 -3.79
CA TYR A 279 31.31 13.78 -4.52
C TYR A 279 31.97 14.80 -3.56
N GLU A 280 31.25 15.30 -2.57
CA GLU A 280 31.80 16.24 -1.60
C GLU A 280 32.93 15.63 -0.78
N TYR A 281 32.78 14.37 -0.35
CA TYR A 281 33.85 13.64 0.35
C TYR A 281 35.09 13.47 -0.52
N TYR A 282 34.90 13.06 -1.79
CA TYR A 282 35.99 12.92 -2.77
C TYR A 282 36.74 14.24 -2.96
N MET A 283 36.02 15.33 -3.18
CA MET A 283 36.63 16.66 -3.41
C MET A 283 37.39 17.19 -2.19
N LYS A 284 36.96 16.90 -0.97
CA LYS A 284 37.72 17.22 0.27
C LYS A 284 39.02 16.42 0.32
N THR A 285 38.93 15.09 0.11
CA THR A 285 40.09 14.18 0.20
C THR A 285 41.17 14.49 -0.85
N VAL A 286 40.74 14.92 -2.07
CA VAL A 286 41.70 15.32 -3.13
C VAL A 286 42.35 16.66 -2.84
N LYS A 287 41.64 17.61 -2.19
CA LYS A 287 42.26 18.92 -1.80
C LYS A 287 43.24 18.78 -0.66
N ASP A 288 42.99 17.89 0.30
CA ASP A 288 43.86 17.65 1.44
C ASP A 288 45.17 16.90 1.08
N LYS A 289 45.25 16.32 -0.12
CA LYS A 289 46.42 15.63 -0.67
C LYS A 289 47.30 16.52 -1.58
N LYS A 290 46.90 17.75 -1.83
CA LYS A 290 47.67 18.76 -2.59
C LYS A 290 48.22 19.83 -1.64
#